data_ac61dfdf6fa3db6208770ea82e60a36f
#
_entry.id   ac61dfdf6fa3db6208770ea82e60a36f
#
_cell.length_a   1.000
_cell.length_b   1.000
_cell.length_c   1.000
_cell.angle_alpha   90.00
_cell.angle_beta   90.00
_cell.angle_gamma   90.00
#
_symmetry.space_group_name_H-M   'P 1'
#
loop_
_entity.id
_entity.type
_entity.pdbx_description
1 polymer ?
#
loop_
_entity_poly.entity_id
_entity_poly.type
_entity_poly.pdbx_seq_one_letter_code
_entity_poly.pdbx_strand_id
1 'polypeptide(L)'
;MCAKFKNIKALTFDTGGTVLDWHTGFKKAFSLVGKKYNYSQDWSFLANELRRRSLKAMLNLGKNKIPEYNFDDAHEFSLKEIVKEYNLEKFNEEDIFNISYNTPHSFKCWEDFPRNLIEFKKQFITVSFTILSYKIIIDNAKYNNISWDAIFSCEGIGKYKILPEAYLSVAKYLQFNVSECMMVACHNFDLDAAKKVGFQTAFVKRVDEWGEEPPPDPNPNPNHDIIVENFDELKDILKK
;
A
#
# COMPACT_ATOMS: atom_id res chain seq x y z
N MET A 1 10.43 -24.89 -7.10
CA MET A 1 10.67 -23.96 -5.99
C MET A 1 12.10 -24.01 -5.52
N CYS A 2 12.75 -22.88 -5.34
CA CYS A 2 14.04 -22.80 -4.68
C CYS A 2 13.92 -23.41 -3.27
N ALA A 3 14.85 -24.26 -2.86
CA ALA A 3 14.83 -24.93 -1.54
C ALA A 3 14.66 -23.93 -0.36
N LYS A 4 15.11 -22.69 -0.55
CA LYS A 4 15.06 -21.59 0.43
C LYS A 4 13.63 -21.21 0.85
N PHE A 5 12.62 -21.33 -0.04
CA PHE A 5 11.25 -20.84 0.22
C PHE A 5 10.23 -21.95 0.51
N LYS A 6 10.68 -23.20 0.66
CA LYS A 6 9.79 -24.37 0.91
C LYS A 6 8.94 -24.24 2.19
N ASN A 7 9.43 -23.49 3.16
CA ASN A 7 8.77 -23.34 4.45
C ASN A 7 7.78 -22.17 4.51
N ILE A 8 7.70 -21.34 3.44
CA ILE A 8 6.74 -20.24 3.41
C ILE A 8 5.31 -20.78 3.39
N LYS A 9 4.48 -20.24 4.28
CA LYS A 9 3.07 -20.58 4.47
C LYS A 9 2.15 -19.38 4.20
N ALA A 10 2.63 -18.15 4.43
CA ALA A 10 1.86 -16.95 4.22
C ALA A 10 2.63 -15.92 3.38
N LEU A 11 1.92 -15.30 2.45
CA LEU A 11 2.34 -14.10 1.75
C LEU A 11 1.57 -12.90 2.32
N THR A 12 2.27 -11.96 2.92
CA THR A 12 1.71 -10.74 3.49
C THR A 12 2.03 -9.57 2.58
N PHE A 13 1.02 -9.06 1.89
CA PHE A 13 1.18 -8.03 0.87
C PHE A 13 1.02 -6.64 1.48
N ASP A 14 2.01 -5.77 1.30
CA ASP A 14 1.75 -4.34 1.33
C ASP A 14 0.75 -4.00 0.22
N THR A 15 -0.12 -3.02 0.48
CA THR A 15 -1.26 -2.83 -0.41
C THR A 15 -1.20 -1.52 -1.17
N GLY A 16 -0.93 -0.41 -0.50
CA GLY A 16 -0.89 0.91 -1.15
C GLY A 16 0.39 1.12 -1.95
N GLY A 17 0.29 1.13 -3.27
CA GLY A 17 1.42 1.19 -4.19
C GLY A 17 1.86 -0.19 -4.68
N THR A 18 2.03 -1.16 -3.79
CA THR A 18 2.42 -2.53 -4.16
C THR A 18 1.32 -3.24 -4.97
N VAL A 19 0.08 -3.14 -4.52
CA VAL A 19 -1.11 -3.76 -5.14
C VAL A 19 -1.99 -2.75 -5.84
N LEU A 20 -2.20 -1.57 -5.23
CA LEU A 20 -3.12 -0.54 -5.68
C LEU A 20 -2.39 0.63 -6.33
N ASP A 21 -2.83 1.02 -7.53
CA ASP A 21 -2.37 2.23 -8.24
C ASP A 21 -3.07 3.47 -7.68
N TRP A 22 -2.50 4.00 -6.60
CA TRP A 22 -3.02 5.19 -5.94
C TRP A 22 -2.78 6.47 -6.75
N HIS A 23 -1.64 6.55 -7.49
CA HIS A 23 -1.24 7.74 -8.23
C HIS A 23 -2.23 8.07 -9.34
N THR A 24 -2.52 7.12 -10.22
CA THR A 24 -3.49 7.30 -11.31
C THR A 24 -4.87 7.66 -10.76
N GLY A 25 -5.27 7.04 -9.64
CA GLY A 25 -6.54 7.34 -8.96
C GLY A 25 -6.62 8.80 -8.52
N PHE A 26 -5.67 9.27 -7.74
CA PHE A 26 -5.65 10.65 -7.26
C PHE A 26 -5.46 11.68 -8.39
N LYS A 27 -4.51 11.44 -9.31
CA LYS A 27 -4.29 12.31 -10.48
C LYS A 27 -5.58 12.54 -11.26
N LYS A 28 -6.33 11.45 -11.51
CA LYS A 28 -7.63 11.52 -12.20
C LYS A 28 -8.67 12.33 -11.41
N ALA A 29 -8.78 12.07 -10.10
CA ALA A 29 -9.74 12.76 -9.24
C ALA A 29 -9.44 14.28 -9.18
N PHE A 30 -8.20 14.68 -8.92
CA PHE A 30 -7.77 16.08 -8.98
C PHE A 30 -8.06 16.72 -10.33
N SER A 31 -7.72 16.04 -11.44
CA SER A 31 -7.97 16.57 -12.79
C SER A 31 -9.45 16.80 -13.08
N LEU A 32 -10.32 15.88 -12.63
CA LEU A 32 -11.78 16.03 -12.83
C LEU A 32 -12.33 17.23 -12.06
N VAL A 33 -11.96 17.37 -10.79
CA VAL A 33 -12.40 18.51 -9.98
C VAL A 33 -11.78 19.81 -10.48
N GLY A 34 -10.49 19.79 -10.84
CA GLY A 34 -9.81 20.97 -11.39
C GLY A 34 -10.46 21.51 -12.66
N LYS A 35 -10.87 20.62 -13.57
CA LYS A 35 -11.62 20.99 -14.78
C LYS A 35 -12.96 21.66 -14.49
N LYS A 36 -13.69 21.21 -13.45
CA LYS A 36 -14.97 21.80 -13.03
C LYS A 36 -14.84 23.30 -12.72
N TYR A 37 -13.68 23.71 -12.21
CA TYR A 37 -13.41 25.09 -11.80
C TYR A 37 -12.44 25.86 -12.71
N ASN A 38 -12.06 25.27 -13.86
CA ASN A 38 -11.08 25.82 -14.80
C ASN A 38 -9.69 26.07 -14.17
N TYR A 39 -9.29 25.23 -13.22
CA TYR A 39 -7.93 25.22 -12.72
C TYR A 39 -6.99 24.47 -13.68
N SER A 40 -5.75 24.97 -13.78
CA SER A 40 -4.66 24.31 -14.50
C SER A 40 -3.49 24.14 -13.55
N GLN A 41 -3.24 22.91 -13.14
CA GLN A 41 -2.17 22.52 -12.21
C GLN A 41 -1.50 21.25 -12.70
N ASP A 42 -0.33 20.95 -12.17
CA ASP A 42 0.25 19.62 -12.29
C ASP A 42 -0.46 18.64 -11.34
N TRP A 43 -1.47 17.98 -11.87
CA TRP A 43 -2.28 17.03 -11.10
C TRP A 43 -1.51 15.77 -10.69
N SER A 44 -0.44 15.41 -11.42
CA SER A 44 0.46 14.33 -11.07
C SER A 44 1.27 14.68 -9.83
N PHE A 45 1.83 15.87 -9.81
CA PHE A 45 2.55 16.41 -8.65
C PHE A 45 1.65 16.51 -7.40
N LEU A 46 0.41 17.03 -7.54
CA LEU A 46 -0.51 17.14 -6.41
C LEU A 46 -0.97 15.78 -5.87
N ALA A 47 -1.12 14.77 -6.73
CA ALA A 47 -1.36 13.40 -6.30
C ALA A 47 -0.19 12.86 -5.45
N ASN A 48 1.05 13.12 -5.89
CA ASN A 48 2.26 12.75 -5.17
C ASN A 48 2.39 13.51 -3.84
N GLU A 49 2.05 14.81 -3.80
CA GLU A 49 2.03 15.60 -2.57
C GLU A 49 1.01 15.06 -1.56
N LEU A 50 -0.19 14.70 -2.02
CA LEU A 50 -1.20 14.08 -1.15
C LEU A 50 -0.67 12.77 -0.54
N ARG A 51 -0.04 11.94 -1.35
CA ARG A 51 0.58 10.68 -0.89
C ARG A 51 1.69 10.93 0.13
N ARG A 52 2.63 11.86 -0.16
CA ARG A 52 3.74 12.19 0.73
C ARG A 52 3.25 12.65 2.10
N ARG A 53 2.29 13.58 2.13
CA ARG A 53 1.74 14.15 3.38
C ARG A 53 0.99 13.11 4.19
N SER A 54 0.08 12.38 3.55
CA SER A 54 -0.70 11.33 4.22
C SER A 54 0.20 10.22 4.76
N LEU A 55 1.18 9.77 3.98
CA LEU A 55 2.12 8.75 4.40
C LEU A 55 3.01 9.22 5.56
N LYS A 56 3.51 10.46 5.49
CA LYS A 56 4.29 11.08 6.57
C LYS A 56 3.48 11.16 7.86
N ALA A 57 2.21 11.58 7.77
CA ALA A 57 1.32 11.62 8.92
C ALA A 57 1.18 10.24 9.58
N MET A 58 0.98 9.18 8.79
CA MET A 58 0.79 7.83 9.30
C MET A 58 2.08 7.18 9.84
N LEU A 59 3.21 7.36 9.18
CA LEU A 59 4.48 6.75 9.60
C LEU A 59 5.14 7.45 10.79
N ASN A 60 4.93 8.76 10.95
CA ASN A 60 5.48 9.49 12.10
C ASN A 60 4.79 9.13 13.43
N LEU A 61 3.58 8.58 13.38
CA LEU A 61 2.81 8.20 14.56
C LEU A 61 3.25 6.87 15.16
N GLY A 62 3.99 6.06 14.42
CA GLY A 62 4.42 4.74 14.85
C GLY A 62 5.38 4.71 16.04
N LYS A 63 5.92 5.87 16.48
CA LYS A 63 7.00 5.87 17.47
C LYS A 63 6.55 5.74 18.92
N ASN A 64 5.41 6.29 19.32
CA ASN A 64 5.05 6.30 20.76
C ASN A 64 3.56 6.21 21.08
N LYS A 65 2.62 6.43 20.16
CA LYS A 65 1.18 6.46 20.44
C LYS A 65 0.39 5.99 19.21
N ILE A 66 -0.65 5.20 19.43
CA ILE A 66 -1.63 4.91 18.37
C ILE A 66 -2.28 6.23 17.97
N PRO A 67 -2.35 6.57 16.66
CA PRO A 67 -3.04 7.78 16.22
C PRO A 67 -4.52 7.70 16.58
N GLU A 68 -5.08 8.83 16.96
CA GLU A 68 -6.54 9.00 17.16
C GLU A 68 -7.28 9.09 15.83
N TYR A 69 -6.56 9.07 14.70
CA TYR A 69 -7.07 9.13 13.35
C TYR A 69 -6.51 7.98 12.49
N ASN A 70 -7.22 7.64 11.44
CA ASN A 70 -6.82 6.60 10.49
C ASN A 70 -6.31 7.21 9.16
N PHE A 71 -6.13 6.37 8.15
CA PHE A 71 -5.58 6.83 6.86
C PHE A 71 -6.60 7.66 6.06
N ASP A 72 -7.90 7.49 6.28
CA ASP A 72 -8.94 8.32 5.65
C ASP A 72 -8.86 9.74 6.15
N ASP A 73 -8.75 9.93 7.47
CA ASP A 73 -8.55 11.23 8.08
C ASP A 73 -7.24 11.88 7.60
N ALA A 74 -6.16 11.06 7.49
CA ALA A 74 -4.88 11.55 6.97
C ALA A 74 -4.98 12.06 5.53
N HIS A 75 -5.77 11.43 4.67
CA HIS A 75 -6.04 11.93 3.33
C HIS A 75 -6.81 13.25 3.37
N GLU A 76 -7.85 13.35 4.21
CA GLU A 76 -8.70 14.54 4.27
C GLU A 76 -7.92 15.78 4.73
N PHE A 77 -7.23 15.71 5.88
CA PHE A 77 -6.52 16.90 6.35
C PHE A 77 -5.31 17.25 5.47
N SER A 78 -4.60 16.24 4.90
CA SER A 78 -3.53 16.52 3.94
C SER A 78 -4.04 17.18 2.67
N LEU A 79 -5.22 16.78 2.17
CA LEU A 79 -5.86 17.42 1.02
C LEU A 79 -6.28 18.87 1.33
N LYS A 80 -6.85 19.12 2.51
CA LYS A 80 -7.22 20.49 2.93
C LYS A 80 -6.01 21.44 3.00
N GLU A 81 -4.85 20.94 3.44
CA GLU A 81 -3.59 21.70 3.39
C GLU A 81 -3.16 21.99 1.94
N ILE A 82 -3.23 21.00 1.04
CA ILE A 82 -2.90 21.16 -0.38
C ILE A 82 -3.83 22.20 -1.04
N VAL A 83 -5.13 22.11 -0.80
CA VAL A 83 -6.12 23.05 -1.35
C VAL A 83 -5.76 24.48 -0.98
N LYS A 84 -5.40 24.74 0.28
CA LYS A 84 -4.98 26.07 0.76
C LYS A 84 -3.66 26.51 0.15
N GLU A 85 -2.65 25.65 0.12
CA GLU A 85 -1.30 26.00 -0.32
C GLU A 85 -1.22 26.27 -1.82
N TYR A 86 -2.00 25.51 -2.62
CA TYR A 86 -2.01 25.63 -4.09
C TYR A 86 -3.16 26.48 -4.64
N ASN A 87 -3.82 27.27 -3.76
CA ASN A 87 -4.90 28.21 -4.12
C ASN A 87 -6.06 27.54 -4.87
N LEU A 88 -6.56 26.43 -4.35
CA LEU A 88 -7.67 25.63 -4.92
C LEU A 88 -8.97 25.84 -4.13
N GLU A 89 -9.22 27.04 -3.61
CA GLU A 89 -10.31 27.37 -2.66
C GLU A 89 -11.73 27.16 -3.23
N LYS A 90 -11.86 27.01 -4.55
CA LYS A 90 -13.16 26.66 -5.16
C LYS A 90 -13.54 25.19 -4.94
N PHE A 91 -12.59 24.34 -4.52
CA PHE A 91 -12.93 22.96 -4.16
C PHE A 91 -13.83 22.99 -2.92
N ASN A 92 -15.06 22.51 -3.08
CA ASN A 92 -16.03 22.46 -1.98
C ASN A 92 -15.88 21.16 -1.17
N GLU A 93 -16.67 21.02 -0.10
CA GLU A 93 -16.60 19.86 0.79
C GLU A 93 -16.90 18.53 0.06
N GLU A 94 -17.78 18.54 -0.94
CA GLU A 94 -18.05 17.36 -1.75
C GLU A 94 -16.85 16.99 -2.62
N ASP A 95 -16.16 17.97 -3.20
CA ASP A 95 -14.93 17.75 -3.98
C ASP A 95 -13.80 17.20 -3.08
N ILE A 96 -13.67 17.77 -1.88
CA ILE A 96 -12.72 17.28 -0.86
C ILE A 96 -13.03 15.82 -0.53
N PHE A 97 -14.27 15.51 -0.20
CA PHE A 97 -14.72 14.15 0.12
C PHE A 97 -14.49 13.18 -1.06
N ASN A 98 -14.77 13.62 -2.29
CA ASN A 98 -14.55 12.78 -3.46
C ASN A 98 -13.07 12.45 -3.69
N ILE A 99 -12.16 13.40 -3.47
CA ILE A 99 -10.73 13.15 -3.64
C ILE A 99 -10.16 12.38 -2.45
N SER A 100 -10.46 12.79 -1.20
CA SER A 100 -9.80 12.21 0.00
C SER A 100 -10.41 10.90 0.48
N TYR A 101 -11.70 10.67 0.22
CA TYR A 101 -12.43 9.48 0.68
C TYR A 101 -12.84 8.55 -0.47
N ASN A 102 -13.71 9.00 -1.40
CA ASN A 102 -14.24 8.11 -2.44
C ASN A 102 -13.14 7.56 -3.36
N THR A 103 -12.13 8.37 -3.68
CA THR A 103 -11.03 7.95 -4.56
C THR A 103 -10.18 6.84 -3.97
N PRO A 104 -9.64 6.93 -2.72
CA PRO A 104 -8.87 5.84 -2.14
C PRO A 104 -9.68 4.55 -1.90
N HIS A 105 -11.00 4.63 -1.84
CA HIS A 105 -11.90 3.46 -1.73
C HIS A 105 -12.19 2.76 -3.07
N SER A 106 -11.65 3.28 -4.17
CA SER A 106 -11.88 2.76 -5.53
C SER A 106 -10.61 2.76 -6.40
N PHE A 107 -9.44 2.64 -5.79
CA PHE A 107 -8.20 2.47 -6.53
C PHE A 107 -8.23 1.18 -7.34
N LYS A 108 -7.74 1.24 -8.56
CA LYS A 108 -7.49 0.03 -9.35
C LYS A 108 -6.25 -0.67 -8.81
N CYS A 109 -6.26 -1.99 -8.82
CA CYS A 109 -5.03 -2.73 -8.65
C CYS A 109 -4.24 -2.82 -9.97
N TRP A 110 -2.94 -3.06 -9.85
CA TRP A 110 -2.11 -3.37 -11.00
C TRP A 110 -2.63 -4.63 -11.71
N GLU A 111 -2.60 -4.62 -13.03
CA GLU A 111 -3.21 -5.67 -13.86
C GLU A 111 -2.67 -7.08 -13.59
N ASP A 112 -1.41 -7.16 -13.17
CA ASP A 112 -0.76 -8.43 -12.85
C ASP A 112 -1.23 -9.05 -11.52
N PHE A 113 -1.83 -8.26 -10.60
CA PHE A 113 -2.10 -8.74 -9.24
C PHE A 113 -3.28 -9.73 -9.16
N PRO A 114 -4.50 -9.45 -9.67
CA PRO A 114 -5.66 -10.32 -9.43
C PRO A 114 -5.46 -11.75 -9.92
N ARG A 115 -4.87 -11.92 -11.12
CA ARG A 115 -4.62 -13.25 -11.69
C ARG A 115 -3.58 -14.03 -10.88
N ASN A 116 -2.55 -13.34 -10.38
CA ASN A 116 -1.51 -13.97 -9.58
C ASN A 116 -1.96 -14.28 -8.15
N LEU A 117 -2.83 -13.45 -7.56
CA LEU A 117 -3.42 -13.76 -6.26
C LEU A 117 -4.16 -15.10 -6.25
N ILE A 118 -4.92 -15.41 -7.32
CA ILE A 118 -5.61 -16.69 -7.46
C ILE A 118 -4.61 -17.86 -7.42
N GLU A 119 -3.46 -17.70 -8.05
CA GLU A 119 -2.42 -18.74 -8.05
C GLU A 119 -1.71 -18.85 -6.68
N PHE A 120 -1.39 -17.73 -6.05
CA PHE A 120 -0.80 -17.72 -4.71
C PHE A 120 -1.69 -18.40 -3.67
N LYS A 121 -3.01 -18.16 -3.73
CA LYS A 121 -3.98 -18.76 -2.81
C LYS A 121 -4.06 -20.29 -2.88
N LYS A 122 -3.60 -20.92 -3.96
CA LYS A 122 -3.54 -22.39 -4.05
C LYS A 122 -2.51 -23.01 -3.12
N GLN A 123 -1.52 -22.22 -2.65
CA GLN A 123 -0.36 -22.73 -1.93
C GLN A 123 -0.07 -21.97 -0.63
N PHE A 124 -0.53 -20.74 -0.51
CA PHE A 124 -0.21 -19.85 0.60
C PHE A 124 -1.47 -19.22 1.17
N ILE A 125 -1.45 -18.89 2.45
CA ILE A 125 -2.39 -17.92 3.01
C ILE A 125 -1.99 -16.53 2.50
N THR A 126 -2.93 -15.81 1.90
CA THR A 126 -2.71 -14.50 1.29
C THR A 126 -3.35 -13.40 2.11
N VAL A 127 -2.54 -12.47 2.56
CA VAL A 127 -2.92 -11.47 3.54
C VAL A 127 -2.63 -10.06 3.01
N SER A 128 -3.62 -9.18 3.07
CA SER A 128 -3.33 -7.74 3.01
C SER A 128 -2.79 -7.29 4.36
N PHE A 129 -1.55 -6.79 4.40
CA PHE A 129 -0.94 -6.20 5.59
C PHE A 129 -0.53 -4.76 5.29
N THR A 130 -1.26 -3.80 5.85
CA THR A 130 -1.26 -2.41 5.38
C THR A 130 -1.44 -1.39 6.49
N ILE A 131 -0.99 -0.15 6.23
CA ILE A 131 -1.31 1.03 7.04
C ILE A 131 -2.64 1.69 6.64
N LEU A 132 -3.22 1.32 5.48
CA LEU A 132 -4.53 1.80 5.05
C LEU A 132 -5.62 1.31 6.00
N SER A 133 -6.72 2.07 6.11
CA SER A 133 -7.86 1.67 6.95
C SER A 133 -8.49 0.35 6.48
N TYR A 134 -9.16 -0.35 7.37
CA TYR A 134 -9.93 -1.54 6.98
C TYR A 134 -10.95 -1.23 5.89
N LYS A 135 -11.61 -0.08 5.99
CA LYS A 135 -12.64 0.32 5.04
C LYS A 135 -12.07 0.50 3.63
N ILE A 136 -10.93 1.19 3.50
CA ILE A 136 -10.23 1.32 2.21
C ILE A 136 -9.94 -0.06 1.62
N ILE A 137 -9.39 -0.99 2.39
CA ILE A 137 -9.01 -2.30 1.85
C ILE A 137 -10.22 -3.15 1.49
N ILE A 138 -11.27 -3.14 2.30
CA ILE A 138 -12.51 -3.87 2.02
C ILE A 138 -13.16 -3.36 0.72
N ASP A 139 -13.24 -2.04 0.55
CA ASP A 139 -13.85 -1.45 -0.65
C ASP A 139 -13.00 -1.72 -1.90
N ASN A 140 -11.69 -1.57 -1.82
CA ASN A 140 -10.80 -1.92 -2.93
C ASN A 140 -10.84 -3.42 -3.27
N ALA A 141 -10.94 -4.28 -2.27
CA ALA A 141 -11.09 -5.72 -2.50
C ALA A 141 -12.36 -6.02 -3.31
N LYS A 142 -13.49 -5.39 -2.94
CA LYS A 142 -14.74 -5.51 -3.69
C LYS A 142 -14.66 -4.88 -5.08
N TYR A 143 -14.08 -3.68 -5.19
CA TYR A 143 -13.96 -2.95 -6.44
C TYR A 143 -13.13 -3.70 -7.49
N ASN A 144 -12.04 -4.36 -7.06
CA ASN A 144 -11.11 -5.10 -7.91
C ASN A 144 -11.38 -6.61 -7.95
N ASN A 145 -12.45 -7.08 -7.33
CA ASN A 145 -12.75 -8.51 -7.19
C ASN A 145 -11.60 -9.33 -6.59
N ILE A 146 -10.95 -8.76 -5.56
CA ILE A 146 -9.86 -9.39 -4.80
C ILE A 146 -10.45 -10.13 -3.62
N SER A 147 -10.00 -11.36 -3.39
CA SER A 147 -10.40 -12.19 -2.25
C SER A 147 -9.19 -12.52 -1.36
N TRP A 148 -8.96 -11.70 -0.34
CA TRP A 148 -7.96 -11.96 0.69
C TRP A 148 -8.40 -13.11 1.61
N ASP A 149 -7.45 -13.91 2.14
CA ASP A 149 -7.74 -14.87 3.21
C ASP A 149 -7.85 -14.16 4.55
N ALA A 150 -7.07 -13.08 4.75
CA ALA A 150 -7.17 -12.20 5.90
C ALA A 150 -6.76 -10.77 5.53
N ILE A 151 -7.27 -9.80 6.30
CA ILE A 151 -6.87 -8.39 6.21
C ILE A 151 -6.32 -7.99 7.57
N PHE A 152 -5.07 -7.53 7.62
CA PHE A 152 -4.46 -6.92 8.78
C PHE A 152 -4.13 -5.46 8.50
N SER A 153 -5.03 -4.57 8.87
CA SER A 153 -4.75 -3.16 8.93
C SER A 153 -4.01 -2.83 10.23
N CYS A 154 -3.02 -1.97 10.15
CA CYS A 154 -2.34 -1.42 11.33
C CYS A 154 -3.30 -0.71 12.29
N GLU A 155 -4.41 -0.17 11.77
CA GLU A 155 -5.52 0.39 12.53
C GLU A 155 -6.04 -0.59 13.58
N GLY A 156 -6.33 -1.84 13.19
CA GLY A 156 -6.84 -2.86 14.12
C GLY A 156 -5.74 -3.56 14.92
N ILE A 157 -4.52 -3.64 14.40
CA ILE A 157 -3.37 -4.15 15.16
C ILE A 157 -3.01 -3.20 16.31
N GLY A 158 -3.28 -1.89 16.14
CA GLY A 158 -2.87 -0.86 17.08
C GLY A 158 -1.36 -0.58 17.09
N LYS A 159 -0.65 -1.06 16.08
CA LYS A 159 0.78 -0.80 15.81
C LYS A 159 0.98 -0.60 14.32
N TYR A 160 1.68 0.45 13.97
CA TYR A 160 1.89 0.79 12.57
C TYR A 160 3.23 0.29 12.05
N LYS A 161 3.30 -0.02 10.75
CA LYS A 161 4.59 -0.12 10.05
C LYS A 161 5.35 1.19 10.32
N ILE A 162 6.61 1.16 10.59
CA ILE A 162 7.63 0.08 10.50
C ILE A 162 7.98 -0.51 11.87
N LEU A 163 7.08 -0.42 12.84
CA LEU A 163 7.34 -0.98 14.17
C LEU A 163 7.41 -2.50 14.11
N PRO A 164 8.42 -3.13 14.76
CA PRO A 164 8.54 -4.59 14.81
C PRO A 164 7.27 -5.30 15.27
N GLU A 165 6.56 -4.72 16.24
CA GLU A 165 5.35 -5.28 16.82
C GLU A 165 4.21 -5.43 15.82
N ALA A 166 4.17 -4.59 14.77
CA ALA A 166 3.16 -4.73 13.71
C ALA A 166 3.34 -6.04 12.94
N TYR A 167 4.57 -6.36 12.53
CA TYR A 167 4.91 -7.60 11.81
C TYR A 167 4.77 -8.84 12.69
N LEU A 168 5.26 -8.76 13.94
CA LEU A 168 5.16 -9.86 14.91
C LEU A 168 3.70 -10.20 15.22
N SER A 169 2.81 -9.18 15.28
CA SER A 169 1.38 -9.40 15.47
C SER A 169 0.75 -10.17 14.33
N VAL A 170 1.14 -9.90 13.07
CA VAL A 170 0.63 -10.65 11.91
C VAL A 170 1.04 -12.11 11.98
N ALA A 171 2.32 -12.42 12.23
CA ALA A 171 2.78 -13.80 12.38
C ALA A 171 2.07 -14.52 13.54
N LYS A 172 1.88 -13.82 14.68
CA LYS A 172 1.15 -14.33 15.86
C LYS A 172 -0.30 -14.68 15.52
N TYR A 173 -1.03 -13.78 14.85
CA TYR A 173 -2.45 -14.01 14.51
C TYR A 173 -2.61 -15.14 13.49
N LEU A 174 -1.65 -15.31 12.59
CA LEU A 174 -1.62 -16.44 11.66
C LEU A 174 -1.12 -17.75 12.31
N GLN A 175 -0.61 -17.70 13.55
CA GLN A 175 -0.04 -18.84 14.27
C GLN A 175 1.15 -19.47 13.52
N PHE A 176 1.97 -18.63 12.87
CA PHE A 176 3.18 -19.04 12.16
C PHE A 176 4.43 -18.47 12.82
N ASN A 177 5.55 -19.17 12.61
CA ASN A 177 6.85 -18.58 12.88
C ASN A 177 7.11 -17.42 11.88
N VAL A 178 7.85 -16.42 12.30
CA VAL A 178 8.19 -15.28 11.42
C VAL A 178 8.87 -15.71 10.11
N SER A 179 9.71 -16.77 10.17
CA SER A 179 10.40 -17.35 9.01
C SER A 179 9.48 -18.08 8.03
N GLU A 180 8.23 -18.36 8.42
CA GLU A 180 7.20 -18.97 7.57
C GLU A 180 6.33 -17.92 6.87
N CYS A 181 6.56 -16.63 7.17
CA CYS A 181 5.89 -15.49 6.56
C CYS A 181 6.83 -14.78 5.58
N MET A 182 6.29 -14.37 4.44
CA MET A 182 7.00 -13.53 3.47
C MET A 182 6.28 -12.20 3.33
N MET A 183 7.00 -11.09 3.56
CA MET A 183 6.52 -9.76 3.24
C MET A 183 6.78 -9.46 1.77
N VAL A 184 5.74 -9.01 1.06
CA VAL A 184 5.79 -8.65 -0.36
C VAL A 184 5.45 -7.16 -0.50
N ALA A 185 6.37 -6.36 -0.99
CA ALA A 185 6.20 -4.91 -1.13
C ALA A 185 7.05 -4.33 -2.27
N CYS A 186 6.72 -3.12 -2.69
CA CYS A 186 7.56 -2.30 -3.56
C CYS A 186 8.37 -1.23 -2.80
N HIS A 187 8.42 -1.30 -1.46
CA HIS A 187 9.05 -0.31 -0.59
C HIS A 187 10.15 -0.93 0.27
N ASN A 188 11.39 -0.43 0.13
CA ASN A 188 12.52 -0.91 0.92
C ASN A 188 12.29 -0.78 2.42
N PHE A 189 11.76 0.36 2.90
CA PHE A 189 11.57 0.61 4.32
C PHE A 189 10.68 -0.45 4.99
N ASP A 190 9.66 -0.93 4.28
CA ASP A 190 8.71 -1.95 4.74
C ASP A 190 9.38 -3.33 4.80
N LEU A 191 10.05 -3.70 3.72
CA LEU A 191 10.77 -4.98 3.62
C LEU A 191 11.95 -5.07 4.59
N ASP A 192 12.70 -3.97 4.76
CA ASP A 192 13.81 -3.92 5.72
C ASP A 192 13.32 -4.10 7.16
N ALA A 193 12.17 -3.51 7.51
CA ALA A 193 11.56 -3.69 8.82
C ALA A 193 11.05 -5.13 9.01
N ALA A 194 10.41 -5.71 8.00
CA ALA A 194 9.97 -7.11 8.01
C ALA A 194 11.15 -8.08 8.16
N LYS A 195 12.24 -7.84 7.43
CA LYS A 195 13.44 -8.67 7.49
C LYS A 195 14.11 -8.64 8.86
N LYS A 196 14.15 -7.47 9.52
CA LYS A 196 14.72 -7.32 10.86
C LYS A 196 14.01 -8.18 11.91
N VAL A 197 12.72 -8.47 11.74
CA VAL A 197 11.97 -9.37 12.65
C VAL A 197 11.99 -10.83 12.22
N GLY A 198 12.61 -11.15 11.08
CA GLY A 198 12.81 -12.51 10.60
C GLY A 198 11.85 -12.99 9.51
N PHE A 199 11.04 -12.10 8.92
CA PHE A 199 10.28 -12.43 7.71
C PHE A 199 11.22 -12.68 6.53
N GLN A 200 10.80 -13.53 5.60
CA GLN A 200 11.34 -13.53 4.24
C GLN A 200 10.78 -12.29 3.50
N THR A 201 11.50 -11.82 2.49
CA THR A 201 11.15 -10.57 1.80
C THR A 201 11.15 -10.73 0.29
N ALA A 202 10.13 -10.20 -0.37
CA ALA A 202 10.04 -10.12 -1.82
C ALA A 202 9.76 -8.67 -2.25
N PHE A 203 10.71 -8.08 -2.96
CA PHE A 203 10.54 -6.78 -3.58
C PHE A 203 9.94 -6.96 -4.97
N VAL A 204 8.77 -6.34 -5.22
CA VAL A 204 8.11 -6.31 -6.53
C VAL A 204 8.17 -4.88 -7.04
N LYS A 205 8.83 -4.64 -8.17
CA LYS A 205 8.97 -3.30 -8.73
C LYS A 205 7.65 -2.71 -9.19
N ARG A 206 7.47 -1.42 -8.95
CA ARG A 206 6.33 -0.60 -9.39
C ARG A 206 6.88 0.73 -9.92
N VAL A 207 7.42 0.69 -11.14
CA VAL A 207 8.09 1.85 -11.75
C VAL A 207 7.17 3.05 -11.93
N ASP A 208 5.88 2.79 -12.13
CA ASP A 208 4.85 3.81 -12.39
C ASP A 208 4.09 4.23 -11.12
N GLU A 209 4.49 3.74 -9.92
CA GLU A 209 3.77 4.05 -8.68
C GLU A 209 3.65 5.55 -8.40
N TRP A 210 4.65 6.33 -8.80
CA TRP A 210 4.72 7.78 -8.64
C TRP A 210 4.49 8.55 -9.96
N GLY A 211 3.96 7.87 -10.98
CA GLY A 211 3.79 8.43 -12.32
C GLY A 211 5.14 8.72 -12.97
N GLU A 212 5.33 9.96 -13.44
CA GLU A 212 6.59 10.39 -14.09
C GLU A 212 7.71 10.69 -13.07
N GLU A 213 7.40 10.88 -11.80
CA GLU A 213 8.42 11.02 -10.75
C GLU A 213 9.02 9.66 -10.41
N PRO A 214 10.34 9.58 -10.22
CA PRO A 214 10.92 8.34 -9.70
C PRO A 214 10.41 8.05 -8.28
N PRO A 215 10.17 6.78 -7.93
CA PRO A 215 9.80 6.42 -6.57
C PRO A 215 10.92 6.84 -5.59
N PRO A 216 10.59 7.12 -4.31
CA PRO A 216 11.58 7.49 -3.29
C PRO A 216 12.70 6.45 -3.11
N ASP A 217 12.37 5.18 -3.36
CA ASP A 217 13.30 4.03 -3.31
C ASP A 217 13.39 3.34 -4.68
N PRO A 218 14.03 3.96 -5.68
CA PRO A 218 14.02 3.45 -7.06
C PRO A 218 14.76 2.12 -7.22
N ASN A 219 15.71 1.84 -6.32
CA ASN A 219 16.53 0.62 -6.36
C ASN A 219 16.21 -0.28 -5.16
N PRO A 220 15.84 -1.55 -5.40
CA PRO A 220 15.64 -2.49 -4.32
C PRO A 220 16.94 -2.73 -3.54
N ASN A 221 16.82 -2.85 -2.21
CA ASN A 221 17.95 -3.27 -1.39
C ASN A 221 18.37 -4.70 -1.80
N PRO A 222 19.64 -4.92 -2.19
CA PRO A 222 20.13 -6.22 -2.65
C PRO A 222 20.02 -7.34 -1.59
N ASN A 223 19.78 -6.99 -0.32
CA ASN A 223 19.60 -7.95 0.75
C ASN A 223 18.19 -8.56 0.82
N HIS A 224 17.23 -8.12 0.02
CA HIS A 224 15.94 -8.80 -0.07
C HIS A 224 16.09 -10.21 -0.61
N ASP A 225 15.25 -11.14 -0.16
CA ASP A 225 15.38 -12.55 -0.51
C ASP A 225 14.97 -12.85 -1.95
N ILE A 226 14.02 -12.07 -2.47
CA ILE A 226 13.53 -12.08 -3.85
C ILE A 226 13.43 -10.62 -4.32
N ILE A 227 13.87 -10.37 -5.56
CA ILE A 227 13.68 -9.11 -6.27
C ILE A 227 13.15 -9.45 -7.65
N VAL A 228 11.98 -8.90 -8.01
CA VAL A 228 11.28 -9.21 -9.27
C VAL A 228 10.68 -7.95 -9.89
N GLU A 229 10.45 -8.02 -11.20
CA GLU A 229 9.84 -6.92 -11.94
C GLU A 229 8.31 -6.85 -11.73
N ASN A 230 7.64 -7.99 -11.48
CA ASN A 230 6.19 -8.09 -11.39
C ASN A 230 5.74 -9.34 -10.61
N PHE A 231 4.43 -9.49 -10.41
CA PHE A 231 3.87 -10.65 -9.72
C PHE A 231 3.92 -11.95 -10.54
N ASP A 232 4.04 -11.90 -11.87
CA ASP A 232 4.20 -13.10 -12.68
C ASP A 232 5.54 -13.78 -12.37
N GLU A 233 6.62 -12.99 -12.29
CA GLU A 233 7.94 -13.51 -11.91
C GLU A 233 7.97 -14.03 -10.46
N LEU A 234 7.31 -13.31 -9.52
CA LEU A 234 7.21 -13.78 -8.14
C LEU A 234 6.51 -15.14 -8.05
N LYS A 235 5.40 -15.30 -8.77
CA LYS A 235 4.65 -16.55 -8.85
C LYS A 235 5.56 -17.67 -9.38
N ASP A 236 6.32 -17.42 -10.43
CA ASP A 236 7.16 -18.46 -11.04
C ASP A 236 8.31 -18.92 -10.12
N ILE A 237 8.87 -18.00 -9.31
CA ILE A 237 9.86 -18.35 -8.27
C ILE A 237 9.22 -19.17 -7.13
N LEU A 238 7.99 -18.86 -6.73
CA LEU A 238 7.30 -19.47 -5.59
C LEU A 238 6.51 -20.74 -5.93
N LYS A 239 6.35 -21.10 -7.20
CA LYS A 239 5.67 -22.34 -7.59
C LYS A 239 6.29 -23.55 -6.90
N LYS A 240 5.44 -24.36 -6.25
CA LYS A 240 5.76 -25.66 -5.65
C LYS A 240 5.70 -26.78 -6.65
#